data_f7df147766bd1a3632d2cd2ee69ce429
#
_entry.id   f7df147766bd1a3632d2cd2ee69ce429
#
_cell.length_a   1.000
_cell.length_b   1.000
_cell.length_c   1.000
_cell.angle_alpha   90.00
_cell.angle_beta   90.00
_cell.angle_gamma   90.00
#
_symmetry.space_group_name_H-M   'P 1'
#
loop_
_entity.id
_entity.type
_entity.pdbx_description
1 polymer ?
#
loop_
_entity_poly.entity_id
_entity_poly.type
_entity_poly.pdbx_seq_one_letter_code
_entity_poly.pdbx_strand_id
1 'polypeptide(L)'
;MKKKILALALVGAALLSGCASVPKDAGQNPDDPWESLNRQTFAFNQGLDFILIRPLAKGYQFITPKPVREGVTRVFQNTMEPSNAVNNVLQGKVEEGILSLFRLMINSTVGVVGIFDVAQMVDIPRMPEDFGQTLATWGVPKGPYFVIPVLGPSTVRDTVGLVPELSLIHISEPTRPIS
;
A
#
# COMPACT_ATOMS: atom_id res chain seq x y z
N MET A 1 -14.40 -29.17 20.94
CA MET A 1 -14.22 -28.27 19.78
C MET A 1 -15.23 -27.12 19.74
N LYS A 2 -16.54 -27.36 19.83
CA LYS A 2 -17.60 -26.33 19.75
C LYS A 2 -17.43 -25.18 20.77
N LYS A 3 -17.05 -25.46 22.04
CA LYS A 3 -16.80 -24.41 23.06
C LYS A 3 -15.62 -23.51 22.76
N LYS A 4 -14.54 -24.00 22.11
CA LYS A 4 -13.39 -23.22 21.73
C LYS A 4 -13.71 -22.30 20.53
N ILE A 5 -14.53 -22.79 19.58
CA ILE A 5 -15.00 -22.00 18.43
C ILE A 5 -15.94 -20.89 18.90
N LEU A 6 -16.83 -21.17 19.87
CA LEU A 6 -17.72 -20.17 20.44
C LEU A 6 -16.97 -19.11 21.24
N ALA A 7 -15.92 -19.48 21.96
CA ALA A 7 -15.07 -18.55 22.68
C ALA A 7 -14.29 -17.65 21.70
N LEU A 8 -13.79 -18.21 20.59
CA LEU A 8 -13.10 -17.44 19.54
C LEU A 8 -14.06 -16.47 18.83
N ALA A 9 -15.30 -16.91 18.57
CA ALA A 9 -16.34 -16.07 17.99
C ALA A 9 -16.77 -14.93 18.92
N LEU A 10 -16.85 -15.19 20.23
CA LEU A 10 -17.16 -14.17 21.25
C LEU A 10 -16.03 -13.16 21.41
N VAL A 11 -14.78 -13.60 21.37
CA VAL A 11 -13.61 -12.70 21.38
C VAL A 11 -13.57 -11.87 20.08
N GLY A 12 -13.87 -12.47 18.93
CA GLY A 12 -14.00 -11.75 17.66
C GLY A 12 -15.12 -10.70 17.68
N ALA A 13 -16.28 -11.03 18.26
CA ALA A 13 -17.40 -10.09 18.41
C ALA A 13 -17.09 -8.97 19.41
N ALA A 14 -16.36 -9.25 20.49
CA ALA A 14 -15.93 -8.24 21.45
C ALA A 14 -14.87 -7.28 20.87
N LEU A 15 -14.03 -7.75 19.95
CA LEU A 15 -13.07 -6.90 19.22
C LEU A 15 -13.76 -5.99 18.20
N LEU A 16 -14.91 -6.39 17.66
CA LEU A 16 -15.75 -5.57 16.77
C LEU A 16 -16.57 -4.50 17.50
N SER A 17 -16.79 -4.66 18.81
CA SER A 17 -17.49 -3.68 19.65
C SER A 17 -16.56 -2.62 20.26
N GLY A 18 -15.36 -2.45 19.71
CA GLY A 18 -14.49 -1.32 20.05
C GLY A 18 -15.28 -0.04 19.93
N CYS A 19 -15.63 0.57 21.08
CA CYS A 19 -16.39 1.81 21.20
C CYS A 19 -15.59 2.98 20.60
N ALA A 20 -15.55 3.08 19.28
CA ALA A 20 -15.29 4.36 18.65
C ALA A 20 -16.50 5.23 19.01
N SER A 21 -16.32 6.19 19.92
CA SER A 21 -17.37 7.16 20.21
C SER A 21 -17.64 7.95 18.92
N VAL A 22 -18.75 7.61 18.27
CA VAL A 22 -19.17 8.29 17.05
C VAL A 22 -19.88 9.57 17.49
N PRO A 23 -19.41 10.78 17.09
CA PRO A 23 -20.09 12.02 17.37
C PRO A 23 -21.51 12.03 16.81
N LYS A 24 -22.43 12.80 17.42
CA LYS A 24 -23.82 12.89 16.95
C LYS A 24 -23.97 13.54 15.58
N ASP A 25 -22.97 14.33 15.18
CA ASP A 25 -22.86 15.04 13.91
C ASP A 25 -21.99 14.32 12.88
N ALA A 26 -21.62 13.06 13.15
CA ALA A 26 -20.84 12.26 12.22
C ALA A 26 -21.50 12.14 10.85
N GLY A 27 -20.73 12.37 9.78
CA GLY A 27 -21.20 12.32 8.40
C GLY A 27 -21.78 13.63 7.88
N GLN A 28 -21.82 14.69 8.68
CA GLN A 28 -22.23 16.04 8.21
C GLN A 28 -21.12 16.74 7.43
N ASN A 29 -19.87 16.29 7.55
CA ASN A 29 -18.77 16.82 6.76
C ASN A 29 -18.84 16.28 5.33
N PRO A 30 -18.95 17.15 4.30
CA PRO A 30 -18.97 16.72 2.91
C PRO A 30 -17.74 15.93 2.45
N ASP A 31 -16.58 16.17 3.07
CA ASP A 31 -15.34 15.43 2.80
C ASP A 31 -15.30 14.05 3.46
N ASP A 32 -16.09 13.82 4.51
CA ASP A 32 -16.18 12.55 5.24
C ASP A 32 -17.64 12.14 5.55
N PRO A 33 -18.46 11.87 4.53
CA PRO A 33 -19.88 11.50 4.71
C PRO A 33 -20.03 10.12 5.39
N TRP A 34 -18.96 9.31 5.39
CA TRP A 34 -18.94 7.96 5.99
C TRP A 34 -18.15 7.91 7.32
N GLU A 35 -18.07 9.03 8.04
CA GLU A 35 -17.30 9.16 9.27
C GLU A 35 -17.57 8.03 10.29
N SER A 36 -18.84 7.66 10.45
CA SER A 36 -19.22 6.56 11.36
C SER A 36 -18.57 5.24 10.98
N LEU A 37 -18.60 4.88 9.69
CA LEU A 37 -17.95 3.68 9.15
C LEU A 37 -16.43 3.81 9.24
N ASN A 38 -15.89 4.97 8.87
CA ASN A 38 -14.46 5.24 8.89
C ASN A 38 -13.85 5.09 10.28
N ARG A 39 -14.53 5.58 11.32
CA ARG A 39 -14.11 5.41 12.71
C ARG A 39 -14.11 3.94 13.14
N GLN A 40 -15.11 3.16 12.76
CA GLN A 40 -15.17 1.72 13.08
C GLN A 40 -14.05 0.95 12.37
N THR A 41 -13.85 1.19 11.08
CA THR A 41 -12.78 0.56 10.30
C THR A 41 -11.40 0.95 10.82
N PHE A 42 -11.22 2.21 11.20
CA PHE A 42 -9.98 2.68 11.81
C PHE A 42 -9.69 1.99 13.14
N ALA A 43 -10.70 1.86 14.00
CA ALA A 43 -10.55 1.15 15.28
C ALA A 43 -10.22 -0.34 15.05
N PHE A 44 -10.84 -0.98 14.04
CA PHE A 44 -10.49 -2.34 13.63
C PHE A 44 -9.01 -2.43 13.17
N ASN A 45 -8.57 -1.51 12.30
CA ASN A 45 -7.20 -1.48 11.81
C ASN A 45 -6.19 -1.25 12.95
N GLN A 46 -6.50 -0.37 13.91
CA GLN A 46 -5.68 -0.18 15.11
C GLN A 46 -5.60 -1.45 15.97
N GLY A 47 -6.72 -2.15 16.15
CA GLY A 47 -6.75 -3.41 16.89
C GLY A 47 -5.89 -4.48 16.21
N LEU A 48 -6.00 -4.60 14.89
CA LEU A 48 -5.21 -5.53 14.09
C LEU A 48 -3.70 -5.19 14.16
N ASP A 49 -3.35 -3.91 14.06
CA ASP A 49 -1.97 -3.44 14.21
C ASP A 49 -1.42 -3.81 15.60
N PHE A 50 -2.16 -3.50 16.65
CA PHE A 50 -1.71 -3.73 18.01
C PHE A 50 -1.53 -5.22 18.34
N ILE A 51 -2.47 -6.07 17.91
CA ILE A 51 -2.50 -7.50 18.27
C ILE A 51 -1.58 -8.33 17.36
N LEU A 52 -1.49 -8.00 16.08
CA LEU A 52 -0.83 -8.84 15.08
C LEU A 52 0.34 -8.15 14.38
N ILE A 53 0.10 -7.01 13.71
CA ILE A 53 1.10 -6.43 12.80
C ILE A 53 2.30 -5.91 13.60
N ARG A 54 2.07 -5.16 14.66
CA ARG A 54 3.12 -4.56 15.48
C ARG A 54 4.00 -5.61 16.19
N PRO A 55 3.47 -6.68 16.81
CA PRO A 55 4.30 -7.74 17.38
C PRO A 55 5.13 -8.49 16.32
N LEU A 56 4.54 -8.80 15.15
CA LEU A 56 5.27 -9.43 14.05
C LEU A 56 6.38 -8.53 13.51
N ALA A 57 6.08 -7.24 13.31
CA ALA A 57 7.08 -6.27 12.86
C ALA A 57 8.24 -6.12 13.85
N LYS A 58 7.95 -6.07 15.16
CA LYS A 58 9.00 -6.05 16.21
C LYS A 58 9.83 -7.33 16.21
N GLY A 59 9.19 -8.50 16.09
CA GLY A 59 9.87 -9.78 15.97
C GLY A 59 10.81 -9.82 14.75
N TYR A 60 10.31 -9.41 13.60
CA TYR A 60 11.11 -9.27 12.38
C TYR A 60 12.30 -8.31 12.56
N GLN A 61 12.06 -7.15 13.17
CA GLN A 61 13.12 -6.18 13.44
C GLN A 61 14.17 -6.70 14.44
N PHE A 62 13.77 -7.53 15.38
CA PHE A 62 14.68 -8.11 16.36
C PHE A 62 15.58 -9.18 15.74
N ILE A 63 15.03 -10.03 14.85
CA ILE A 63 15.75 -11.14 14.22
C ILE A 63 16.61 -10.68 13.04
N THR A 64 16.13 -9.68 12.28
CA THR A 64 16.71 -9.30 10.99
C THR A 64 17.57 -8.05 11.12
N PRO A 65 18.89 -8.13 10.82
CA PRO A 65 19.80 -6.99 10.85
C PRO A 65 19.34 -5.87 9.90
N LYS A 66 19.63 -4.61 10.27
CA LYS A 66 19.23 -3.42 9.51
C LYS A 66 19.59 -3.48 8.01
N PRO A 67 20.83 -3.88 7.60
CA PRO A 67 21.17 -3.93 6.17
C PRO A 67 20.29 -4.89 5.36
N VAL A 68 19.91 -6.04 5.97
CA VAL A 68 19.03 -7.02 5.32
C VAL A 68 17.63 -6.46 5.15
N ARG A 69 17.09 -5.80 6.17
CA ARG A 69 15.77 -5.14 6.08
C ARG A 69 15.73 -4.06 5.00
N GLU A 70 16.79 -3.26 4.92
CA GLU A 70 16.93 -2.25 3.87
C GLU A 70 17.01 -2.88 2.49
N GLY A 71 17.76 -3.99 2.33
CA GLY A 71 17.81 -4.75 1.08
C GLY A 71 16.43 -5.26 0.66
N VAL A 72 15.69 -5.87 1.58
CA VAL A 72 14.31 -6.32 1.32
C VAL A 72 13.43 -5.14 0.90
N THR A 73 13.50 -4.02 1.60
CA THR A 73 12.74 -2.82 1.22
C THR A 73 13.08 -2.34 -0.18
N ARG A 74 14.37 -2.33 -0.55
CA ARG A 74 14.79 -1.92 -1.90
C ARG A 74 14.31 -2.88 -2.99
N VAL A 75 14.29 -4.18 -2.73
CA VAL A 75 13.71 -5.17 -3.67
C VAL A 75 12.24 -4.84 -3.93
N PHE A 76 11.42 -4.66 -2.88
CA PHE A 76 10.02 -4.25 -3.05
C PHE A 76 9.89 -2.91 -3.77
N GLN A 77 10.74 -1.96 -3.47
CA GLN A 77 10.77 -0.68 -4.17
C GLN A 77 11.10 -0.82 -5.65
N ASN A 78 12.02 -1.72 -6.00
CA ASN A 78 12.39 -2.01 -7.39
C ASN A 78 11.23 -2.65 -8.17
N THR A 79 10.41 -3.48 -7.52
CA THR A 79 9.20 -4.04 -8.16
C THR A 79 8.11 -3.00 -8.45
N MET A 80 8.17 -1.82 -7.83
CA MET A 80 7.25 -0.71 -8.10
C MET A 80 7.72 0.18 -9.26
N GLU A 81 8.97 0.08 -9.72
CA GLU A 81 9.48 0.95 -10.79
C GLU A 81 8.71 0.83 -12.12
N PRO A 82 8.17 -0.34 -12.55
CA PRO A 82 7.30 -0.40 -13.72
C PRO A 82 6.03 0.44 -13.56
N SER A 83 5.39 0.39 -12.38
CA SER A 83 4.22 1.22 -12.09
C SER A 83 4.57 2.70 -12.06
N ASN A 84 5.66 3.07 -11.40
CA ASN A 84 6.17 4.44 -11.40
C ASN A 84 6.40 4.95 -12.84
N ALA A 85 7.04 4.14 -13.69
CA ALA A 85 7.32 4.51 -15.07
C ALA A 85 6.04 4.78 -15.87
N VAL A 86 5.07 3.86 -15.79
CA VAL A 86 3.79 4.01 -16.49
C VAL A 86 3.05 5.25 -16.01
N ASN A 87 2.94 5.45 -14.70
CA ASN A 87 2.21 6.58 -14.13
C ASN A 87 2.88 7.92 -14.42
N ASN A 88 4.21 8.00 -14.39
CA ASN A 88 4.94 9.19 -14.80
C ASN A 88 4.64 9.55 -16.26
N VAL A 89 4.70 8.58 -17.18
CA VAL A 89 4.39 8.82 -18.61
C VAL A 89 2.93 9.25 -18.79
N LEU A 90 1.96 8.60 -18.10
CA LEU A 90 0.55 8.97 -18.16
C LEU A 90 0.26 10.38 -17.63
N GLN A 91 1.11 10.88 -16.75
CA GLN A 91 1.06 12.26 -16.25
C GLN A 91 1.79 13.27 -17.13
N GLY A 92 2.41 12.82 -18.24
CA GLY A 92 3.21 13.66 -19.14
C GLY A 92 4.65 13.88 -18.68
N LYS A 93 5.09 13.23 -17.61
CA LYS A 93 6.46 13.26 -17.07
C LYS A 93 7.29 12.15 -17.74
N VAL A 94 7.54 12.31 -19.05
CA VAL A 94 8.17 11.23 -19.85
C VAL A 94 9.61 10.97 -19.42
N GLU A 95 10.36 11.99 -19.05
CA GLU A 95 11.74 11.87 -18.58
C GLU A 95 11.80 11.01 -17.30
N GLU A 96 10.95 11.31 -16.32
CA GLU A 96 10.86 10.58 -15.05
C GLU A 96 10.43 9.13 -15.28
N GLY A 97 9.53 8.91 -16.25
CA GLY A 97 9.13 7.56 -16.66
C GLY A 97 10.29 6.75 -17.23
N ILE A 98 11.10 7.36 -18.10
CA ILE A 98 12.30 6.73 -18.66
C ILE A 98 13.33 6.45 -17.56
N LEU A 99 13.55 7.41 -16.67
CA LEU A 99 14.48 7.24 -15.53
C LEU A 99 14.04 6.13 -14.60
N SER A 100 12.73 5.94 -14.35
CA SER A 100 12.21 4.81 -13.59
C SER A 100 12.53 3.47 -14.26
N LEU A 101 12.45 3.36 -15.58
CA LEU A 101 12.88 2.16 -16.31
C LEU A 101 14.39 1.92 -16.24
N PHE A 102 15.19 2.98 -16.32
CA PHE A 102 16.63 2.85 -16.10
C PHE A 102 16.98 2.39 -14.69
N ARG A 103 16.28 2.89 -13.67
CA ARG A 103 16.40 2.41 -12.28
C ARG A 103 16.10 0.93 -12.19
N LEU A 104 14.97 0.49 -12.76
CA LEU A 104 14.59 -0.92 -12.81
C LEU A 104 15.71 -1.77 -13.41
N MET A 105 16.23 -1.38 -14.58
CA MET A 105 17.28 -2.14 -15.29
C MET A 105 18.58 -2.21 -14.47
N ILE A 106 19.08 -1.06 -14.01
CA ILE A 106 20.35 -1.00 -13.27
C ILE A 106 20.24 -1.76 -11.94
N ASN A 107 19.18 -1.53 -11.19
CA ASN A 107 18.99 -2.16 -9.89
C ASN A 107 18.70 -3.65 -10.02
N SER A 108 18.04 -4.10 -11.08
CA SER A 108 17.76 -5.52 -11.30
C SER A 108 19.02 -6.28 -11.77
N THR A 109 19.91 -5.66 -12.55
CA THR A 109 21.13 -6.28 -13.07
C THR A 109 22.31 -6.11 -12.13
N VAL A 110 22.82 -4.88 -12.00
CA VAL A 110 23.99 -4.56 -11.17
C VAL A 110 23.64 -4.57 -9.69
N GLY A 111 22.42 -4.14 -9.33
CA GLY A 111 21.92 -4.09 -7.96
C GLY A 111 21.41 -5.43 -7.41
N VAL A 112 21.59 -6.54 -8.14
CA VAL A 112 21.17 -7.90 -7.74
C VAL A 112 19.68 -7.92 -7.36
N VAL A 113 18.82 -7.81 -8.38
CA VAL A 113 17.34 -7.78 -8.22
C VAL A 113 16.83 -6.63 -7.32
N GLY A 114 17.64 -5.57 -7.18
CA GLY A 114 17.28 -4.39 -6.39
C GLY A 114 17.71 -4.44 -4.92
N ILE A 115 18.49 -5.43 -4.48
CA ILE A 115 19.07 -5.44 -3.13
C ILE A 115 19.93 -4.19 -2.89
N PHE A 116 20.69 -3.78 -3.91
CA PHE A 116 21.47 -2.55 -3.89
C PHE A 116 20.81 -1.51 -4.80
N ASP A 117 20.59 -0.31 -4.29
CA ASP A 117 20.09 0.82 -5.09
C ASP A 117 21.22 1.52 -5.81
N VAL A 118 21.73 0.88 -6.87
CA VAL A 118 22.83 1.37 -7.69
C VAL A 118 22.40 2.63 -8.45
N ALA A 119 21.15 2.72 -8.87
CA ALA A 119 20.62 3.89 -9.54
C ALA A 119 20.73 5.15 -8.66
N GLN A 120 20.44 5.03 -7.37
CA GLN A 120 20.62 6.13 -6.41
C GLN A 120 22.10 6.51 -6.24
N MET A 121 23.04 5.56 -6.39
CA MET A 121 24.48 5.84 -6.30
C MET A 121 25.03 6.63 -7.51
N VAL A 122 24.30 6.64 -8.62
CA VAL A 122 24.61 7.43 -9.83
C VAL A 122 23.64 8.60 -10.01
N ASP A 123 23.10 9.10 -8.90
CA ASP A 123 22.24 10.29 -8.82
C ASP A 123 20.96 10.22 -9.64
N ILE A 124 20.40 9.00 -9.85
CA ILE A 124 19.07 8.82 -10.41
C ILE A 124 18.08 8.63 -9.24
N PRO A 125 17.35 9.68 -8.80
CA PRO A 125 16.43 9.59 -7.67
C PRO A 125 15.21 8.74 -8.00
N ARG A 126 14.49 8.28 -6.98
CA ARG A 126 13.19 7.63 -7.16
C ARG A 126 12.11 8.69 -7.41
N MET A 127 11.21 8.36 -8.33
CA MET A 127 10.07 9.19 -8.72
C MET A 127 8.78 8.38 -8.54
N PRO A 128 8.34 8.16 -7.28
CA PRO A 128 7.18 7.32 -6.99
C PRO A 128 5.90 8.03 -7.44
N GLU A 129 5.17 7.37 -8.30
CA GLU A 129 3.85 7.80 -8.78
C GLU A 129 2.90 6.62 -8.77
N ASP A 130 1.62 6.89 -8.51
CA ASP A 130 0.55 5.92 -8.52
C ASP A 130 -0.60 6.33 -9.45
N PHE A 131 -1.51 5.41 -9.72
CA PHE A 131 -2.62 5.69 -10.62
C PHE A 131 -3.65 6.65 -10.02
N GLY A 132 -3.76 6.75 -8.69
CA GLY A 132 -4.57 7.77 -8.02
C GLY A 132 -4.06 9.17 -8.29
N GLN A 133 -2.72 9.37 -8.27
CA GLN A 133 -2.07 10.62 -8.65
C GLN A 133 -2.24 10.91 -10.15
N THR A 134 -2.17 9.90 -11.00
CA THR A 134 -2.44 10.03 -12.44
C THR A 134 -3.87 10.51 -12.69
N LEU A 135 -4.86 9.92 -12.03
CA LEU A 135 -6.25 10.39 -12.10
C LEU A 135 -6.40 11.83 -11.58
N ALA A 136 -5.66 12.22 -10.54
CA ALA A 136 -5.62 13.59 -10.05
C ALA A 136 -5.11 14.58 -11.11
N THR A 137 -4.03 14.22 -11.78
CA THR A 137 -3.44 15.02 -12.87
C THR A 137 -4.42 15.18 -14.04
N TRP A 138 -5.24 14.17 -14.30
CA TRP A 138 -6.30 14.23 -15.32
C TRP A 138 -7.56 15.00 -14.86
N GLY A 139 -7.54 15.57 -13.66
CA GLY A 139 -8.64 16.38 -13.13
C GLY A 139 -9.76 15.61 -12.45
N VAL A 140 -9.57 14.31 -12.18
CA VAL A 140 -10.55 13.51 -11.42
C VAL A 140 -10.56 13.97 -9.95
N PRO A 141 -11.71 14.41 -9.39
CA PRO A 141 -11.78 14.85 -8.01
C PRO A 141 -11.48 13.68 -7.04
N LYS A 142 -10.93 14.00 -5.88
CA LYS A 142 -10.58 12.99 -4.85
C LYS A 142 -11.77 12.14 -4.39
N GLY A 143 -12.99 12.74 -4.43
CA GLY A 143 -14.17 12.14 -3.85
C GLY A 143 -14.14 12.09 -2.32
N PRO A 144 -15.16 11.48 -1.70
CA PRO A 144 -15.21 11.31 -0.26
C PRO A 144 -14.05 10.51 0.31
N TYR A 145 -13.67 10.87 1.54
CA TYR A 145 -12.70 10.11 2.33
C TYR A 145 -13.32 8.81 2.85
N PHE A 146 -12.55 7.73 2.85
CA PHE A 146 -12.92 6.53 3.58
C PHE A 146 -11.69 5.70 4.01
N VAL A 147 -11.90 4.82 4.98
CA VAL A 147 -10.86 3.97 5.53
C VAL A 147 -11.05 2.55 5.01
N ILE A 148 -10.05 2.05 4.30
CA ILE A 148 -10.04 0.67 3.80
C ILE A 148 -9.64 -0.28 4.94
N PRO A 149 -10.39 -1.38 5.19
CA PRO A 149 -9.95 -2.40 6.12
C PRO A 149 -8.55 -2.90 5.78
N VAL A 150 -7.67 -2.99 6.78
CA VAL A 150 -6.26 -3.41 6.68
C VAL A 150 -5.35 -2.39 6.00
N LEU A 151 -5.78 -1.76 4.90
CA LEU A 151 -4.94 -0.84 4.11
C LEU A 151 -4.88 0.58 4.68
N GLY A 152 -5.94 1.03 5.35
CA GLY A 152 -5.95 2.33 6.03
C GLY A 152 -6.63 3.46 5.24
N PRO A 153 -6.27 4.73 5.51
CA PRO A 153 -6.91 5.91 4.93
C PRO A 153 -6.78 5.99 3.42
N SER A 154 -7.87 6.35 2.73
CA SER A 154 -7.92 6.50 1.27
C SER A 154 -9.01 7.49 0.85
N THR A 155 -9.13 7.72 -0.45
CA THR A 155 -10.27 8.40 -1.09
C THR A 155 -10.89 7.48 -2.14
N VAL A 156 -12.07 7.81 -2.62
CA VAL A 156 -12.70 7.03 -3.70
C VAL A 156 -11.81 6.96 -4.93
N ARG A 157 -11.22 8.10 -5.35
CA ARG A 157 -10.31 8.16 -6.50
C ARG A 157 -9.10 7.24 -6.30
N ASP A 158 -8.43 7.37 -5.16
CA ASP A 158 -7.18 6.65 -4.90
C ASP A 158 -7.44 5.14 -4.75
N THR A 159 -8.61 4.77 -4.21
CA THR A 159 -9.03 3.36 -4.15
C THR A 159 -9.32 2.77 -5.52
N VAL A 160 -9.99 3.51 -6.41
CA VAL A 160 -10.16 3.10 -7.81
C VAL A 160 -8.78 2.97 -8.48
N GLY A 161 -7.85 3.84 -8.14
CA GLY A 161 -6.46 3.78 -8.58
C GLY A 161 -5.70 2.51 -8.18
N LEU A 162 -6.05 1.88 -7.05
CA LEU A 162 -5.41 0.63 -6.63
C LEU A 162 -5.66 -0.55 -7.59
N VAL A 163 -6.77 -0.57 -8.32
CA VAL A 163 -7.11 -1.70 -9.19
C VAL A 163 -6.11 -1.89 -10.33
N PRO A 164 -5.82 -0.88 -11.18
CA PRO A 164 -4.79 -0.99 -12.19
C PRO A 164 -3.38 -1.15 -11.59
N GLU A 165 -3.11 -0.52 -10.44
CA GLU A 165 -1.83 -0.66 -9.73
C GLU A 165 -1.54 -2.12 -9.37
N LEU A 166 -2.49 -2.81 -8.75
CA LEU A 166 -2.38 -4.24 -8.42
C LEU A 166 -2.25 -5.10 -9.69
N SER A 167 -2.89 -4.73 -10.79
CA SER A 167 -2.77 -5.44 -12.07
C SER A 167 -1.37 -5.29 -12.67
N LEU A 168 -0.76 -4.11 -12.59
CA LEU A 168 0.61 -3.87 -13.08
C LEU A 168 1.66 -4.69 -12.30
N ILE A 169 1.46 -4.88 -10.99
CA ILE A 169 2.34 -5.71 -10.18
C ILE A 169 2.23 -7.19 -10.59
N HIS A 170 1.03 -7.68 -10.94
CA HIS A 170 0.82 -9.08 -11.36
C HIS A 170 1.35 -9.38 -12.77
N ILE A 171 1.48 -8.40 -13.67
CA ILE A 171 2.06 -8.59 -15.01
C ILE A 171 3.55 -8.97 -14.93
N SER A 172 4.23 -8.67 -13.83
CA SER A 172 5.62 -9.06 -13.61
C SER A 172 5.80 -10.53 -13.18
N GLU A 173 4.73 -11.29 -12.90
CA GLU A 173 4.82 -12.73 -12.72
C GLU A 173 4.98 -13.40 -14.11
N PRO A 174 6.06 -14.20 -14.31
CA PRO A 174 6.19 -14.96 -15.55
C PRO A 174 4.99 -15.90 -15.67
N THR A 175 4.19 -15.71 -16.71
CA THR A 175 3.08 -16.60 -17.07
C THR A 175 3.60 -18.03 -17.09
N ARG A 176 3.21 -18.85 -16.12
CA ARG A 176 3.44 -20.30 -16.20
C ARG A 176 2.78 -20.78 -17.47
N PRO A 177 3.51 -21.45 -18.39
CA PRO A 177 2.86 -22.10 -19.50
C PRO A 177 1.90 -23.14 -18.92
N ILE A 178 0.63 -23.01 -19.28
CA ILE A 178 -0.39 -24.03 -19.02
C ILE A 178 -0.02 -25.18 -19.95
N SER A 179 0.66 -26.17 -19.40
CA SER A 179 0.89 -27.47 -20.06
C SER A 179 -0.27 -28.40 -19.76
#